data_110b250d24608a1048d5579008b8d895
#
_entry.id   110b250d24608a1048d5579008b8d895
#
_cell.length_a   1.000
_cell.length_b   1.000
_cell.length_c   1.000
_cell.angle_alpha   90.00
_cell.angle_beta   90.00
_cell.angle_gamma   90.00
#
_symmetry.space_group_name_H-M   'P 1'
#
loop_
_entity.id
_entity.type
_entity.pdbx_description
1 polymer ?
#
loop_
_entity_poly.entity_id
_entity_poly.type
_entity_poly.pdbx_seq_one_letter_code
_entity_poly.pdbx_strand_id
1 'polypeptide(L)'
;MPSVLITGANRGIGLEFARQYAADGWQVVATARQSSPELDELGVQVETLDLNEAEAVAGFAARIEGPLDVFIANAGTSHPMQTDGAQNARDWQAMLMVNVIAPFQLGEALLPRMARGGKMVCISSGMASIEENNGGWIPYRTSKAALNMAWSCLALEARRDGVTAVALSPGWVKTRMGGAGAEITAEESVGSMRRLIDRLAIEDSGRFLRRDGSKLPW
;
A
#
# COMPACT_ATOMS: atom_id res chain seq x y z
N MET A 1 9.02 0.67 -21.23
CA MET A 1 9.61 0.96 -19.91
C MET A 1 8.60 0.48 -18.90
N PRO A 2 8.96 -0.34 -17.92
CA PRO A 2 7.99 -0.77 -16.91
C PRO A 2 7.54 0.40 -16.05
N SER A 3 6.31 0.31 -15.53
CA SER A 3 5.64 1.41 -14.84
C SER A 3 5.13 0.99 -13.47
N VAL A 4 5.21 1.90 -12.48
CA VAL A 4 4.71 1.69 -11.14
C VAL A 4 3.94 2.90 -10.64
N LEU A 5 2.78 2.65 -10.03
CA LEU A 5 2.01 3.65 -9.28
C LEU A 5 2.15 3.37 -7.79
N ILE A 6 2.51 4.41 -7.02
CA ILE A 6 2.73 4.30 -5.57
C ILE A 6 1.91 5.37 -4.84
N THR A 7 1.04 4.95 -3.92
CA THR A 7 0.31 5.91 -3.09
C THR A 7 1.05 6.25 -1.80
N GLY A 8 0.96 7.52 -1.36
CA GLY A 8 1.62 7.99 -0.14
C GLY A 8 3.14 8.00 -0.24
N ALA A 9 3.66 8.49 -1.37
CA ALA A 9 5.08 8.41 -1.73
C ALA A 9 5.95 9.56 -1.20
N ASN A 10 5.40 10.52 -0.45
CA ASN A 10 6.17 11.69 0.00
C ASN A 10 7.07 11.43 1.23
N ARG A 11 7.07 10.22 1.79
CA ARG A 11 7.91 9.85 2.94
C ARG A 11 7.94 8.34 3.18
N GLY A 12 8.88 7.92 4.05
CA GLY A 12 8.93 6.56 4.60
C GLY A 12 8.99 5.48 3.51
N ILE A 13 8.18 4.43 3.67
CA ILE A 13 8.18 3.27 2.77
C ILE A 13 7.80 3.68 1.34
N GLY A 14 6.81 4.55 1.16
CA GLY A 14 6.37 4.98 -0.17
C GLY A 14 7.44 5.78 -0.92
N LEU A 15 8.14 6.70 -0.24
CA LEU A 15 9.26 7.44 -0.81
C LEU A 15 10.40 6.51 -1.20
N GLU A 16 10.69 5.54 -0.37
CA GLU A 16 11.75 4.58 -0.64
C GLU A 16 11.41 3.66 -1.82
N PHE A 17 10.15 3.25 -1.97
CA PHE A 17 9.69 2.57 -3.19
C PHE A 17 9.91 3.45 -4.43
N ALA A 18 9.50 4.73 -4.38
CA ALA A 18 9.68 5.65 -5.50
C ALA A 18 11.17 5.79 -5.86
N ARG A 19 12.04 5.94 -4.86
CA ARG A 19 13.49 6.05 -5.05
C ARG A 19 14.09 4.83 -5.73
N GLN A 20 13.80 3.62 -5.21
CA GLN A 20 14.38 2.39 -5.74
C GLN A 20 13.86 2.06 -7.14
N TYR A 21 12.57 2.28 -7.44
CA TYR A 21 12.03 2.06 -8.78
C TYR A 21 12.57 3.07 -9.77
N ALA A 22 12.69 4.36 -9.39
CA ALA A 22 13.28 5.39 -10.25
C ALA A 22 14.76 5.09 -10.55
N ALA A 23 15.54 4.66 -9.56
CA ALA A 23 16.93 4.28 -9.73
C ALA A 23 17.13 3.12 -10.73
N ASP A 24 16.16 2.21 -10.81
CA ASP A 24 16.17 1.10 -11.76
C ASP A 24 15.52 1.46 -13.12
N GLY A 25 15.25 2.73 -13.37
CA GLY A 25 14.77 3.24 -14.65
C GLY A 25 13.28 2.96 -14.94
N TRP A 26 12.47 2.73 -13.91
CA TRP A 26 11.02 2.58 -14.07
C TRP A 26 10.35 3.93 -14.25
N GLN A 27 9.24 3.95 -14.99
CA GLN A 27 8.32 5.08 -14.97
C GLN A 27 7.53 5.05 -13.65
N VAL A 28 7.80 6.02 -12.78
CA VAL A 28 7.17 6.12 -11.47
C VAL A 28 6.10 7.19 -11.46
N VAL A 29 4.88 6.82 -11.10
CA VAL A 29 3.80 7.75 -10.74
C VAL A 29 3.64 7.69 -9.22
N ALA A 30 3.99 8.76 -8.55
CA ALA A 30 3.93 8.90 -7.10
C ALA A 30 2.71 9.74 -6.71
N THR A 31 1.91 9.32 -5.72
CA THR A 31 0.84 10.17 -5.22
C THR A 31 1.07 10.58 -3.77
N ALA A 32 0.70 11.81 -3.46
CA ALA A 32 0.71 12.36 -2.11
C ALA A 32 -0.30 13.50 -1.99
N ARG A 33 -0.72 13.86 -0.77
CA ARG A 33 -1.52 15.07 -0.53
C ARG A 33 -0.71 16.34 -0.78
N GLN A 34 0.57 16.28 -0.41
CA GLN A 34 1.58 17.31 -0.65
C GLN A 34 2.88 16.59 -0.97
N SER A 35 3.60 17.06 -1.97
CA SER A 35 4.93 16.54 -2.26
C SER A 35 5.91 16.84 -1.12
N SER A 36 7.10 16.30 -1.22
CA SER A 36 8.21 16.64 -0.33
C SER A 36 9.45 16.93 -1.16
N PRO A 37 10.42 17.73 -0.65
CA PRO A 37 11.67 17.98 -1.36
C PRO A 37 12.37 16.71 -1.81
N GLU A 38 12.38 15.68 -0.95
CA GLU A 38 13.00 14.39 -1.26
C GLU A 38 12.30 13.63 -2.39
N LEU A 39 10.97 13.80 -2.54
CA LEU A 39 10.23 13.21 -3.65
C LEU A 39 10.45 14.01 -4.94
N ASP A 40 10.48 15.34 -4.85
CA ASP A 40 10.70 16.23 -5.99
C ASP A 40 12.10 16.03 -6.60
N GLU A 41 13.12 15.79 -5.76
CA GLU A 41 14.50 15.50 -6.18
C GLU A 41 14.61 14.19 -7.01
N LEU A 42 13.65 13.27 -6.91
CA LEU A 42 13.65 12.04 -7.72
C LEU A 42 13.31 12.30 -9.20
N GLY A 43 12.70 13.45 -9.53
CA GLY A 43 12.30 13.79 -10.89
C GLY A 43 11.20 12.86 -11.46
N VAL A 44 10.44 12.19 -10.60
CA VAL A 44 9.33 11.30 -10.98
C VAL A 44 8.03 12.09 -11.18
N GLN A 45 7.04 11.49 -11.85
CA GLN A 45 5.71 12.09 -11.95
C GLN A 45 5.04 12.10 -10.58
N VAL A 46 4.66 13.29 -10.09
CA VAL A 46 3.97 13.45 -8.80
C VAL A 46 2.54 13.94 -9.04
N GLU A 47 1.57 13.19 -8.52
CA GLU A 47 0.14 13.50 -8.59
C GLU A 47 -0.42 13.82 -7.20
N THR A 48 -1.18 14.91 -7.10
CA THR A 48 -1.88 15.22 -5.85
C THR A 48 -3.12 14.33 -5.69
N LEU A 49 -3.18 13.62 -4.56
CA LEU A 49 -4.31 12.76 -4.22
C LEU A 49 -4.51 12.74 -2.69
N ASP A 50 -5.67 13.21 -2.23
CA ASP A 50 -6.12 12.98 -0.85
C ASP A 50 -7.06 11.78 -0.82
N LEU A 51 -6.66 10.75 -0.11
CA LEU A 51 -7.44 9.52 0.04
C LEU A 51 -8.66 9.68 0.96
N ASN A 52 -8.85 10.82 1.63
CA ASN A 52 -10.10 11.13 2.32
C ASN A 52 -11.18 11.65 1.38
N GLU A 53 -10.82 12.09 0.19
CA GLU A 53 -11.72 12.69 -0.80
C GLU A 53 -12.20 11.59 -1.77
N ALA A 54 -13.38 11.02 -1.50
CA ALA A 54 -13.90 9.88 -2.27
C ALA A 54 -14.03 10.19 -3.78
N GLU A 55 -14.44 11.41 -4.15
CA GLU A 55 -14.55 11.84 -5.55
C GLU A 55 -13.18 11.93 -6.22
N ALA A 56 -12.16 12.41 -5.52
CA ALA A 56 -10.79 12.47 -6.02
C ALA A 56 -10.25 11.05 -6.26
N VAL A 57 -10.52 10.12 -5.35
CA VAL A 57 -10.15 8.70 -5.49
C VAL A 57 -10.84 8.07 -6.70
N ALA A 58 -12.16 8.26 -6.85
CA ALA A 58 -12.94 7.71 -7.95
C ALA A 58 -12.47 8.23 -9.33
N GLY A 59 -12.12 9.52 -9.43
CA GLY A 59 -11.64 10.14 -10.67
C GLY A 59 -10.17 9.89 -10.99
N PHE A 60 -9.38 9.42 -10.04
CA PHE A 60 -7.93 9.34 -10.19
C PHE A 60 -7.50 8.35 -11.27
N ALA A 61 -8.08 7.15 -11.28
CA ALA A 61 -7.69 6.09 -12.22
C ALA A 61 -7.88 6.51 -13.69
N ALA A 62 -8.83 7.40 -13.99
CA ALA A 62 -9.05 7.91 -15.34
C ALA A 62 -7.87 8.76 -15.86
N ARG A 63 -7.06 9.33 -14.96
CA ARG A 63 -5.89 10.16 -15.31
C ARG A 63 -4.63 9.35 -15.55
N ILE A 64 -4.64 8.06 -15.22
CA ILE A 64 -3.48 7.19 -15.41
C ILE A 64 -3.47 6.73 -16.87
N GLU A 65 -2.38 7.08 -17.55
CA GLU A 65 -2.18 6.73 -18.96
C GLU A 65 -1.37 5.43 -19.08
N GLY A 66 -1.74 4.60 -20.06
CA GLY A 66 -1.06 3.35 -20.37
C GLY A 66 -1.28 2.23 -19.34
N PRO A 67 -0.72 1.06 -19.63
CA PRO A 67 -0.78 -0.08 -18.73
C PRO A 67 0.19 0.11 -17.54
N LEU A 68 -0.24 -0.33 -16.35
CA LEU A 68 0.58 -0.39 -15.15
C LEU A 68 1.13 -1.81 -14.94
N ASP A 69 2.45 -1.92 -14.74
CA ASP A 69 3.08 -3.20 -14.37
C ASP A 69 2.94 -3.47 -12.87
N VAL A 70 3.04 -2.41 -12.04
CA VAL A 70 2.92 -2.53 -10.58
C VAL A 70 2.05 -1.41 -10.02
N PHE A 71 1.11 -1.77 -9.14
CA PHE A 71 0.39 -0.85 -8.28
C PHE A 71 0.70 -1.13 -6.82
N ILE A 72 1.17 -0.12 -6.08
CA ILE A 72 1.49 -0.21 -4.65
C ILE A 72 0.57 0.72 -3.85
N ALA A 73 -0.47 0.16 -3.26
CA ALA A 73 -1.34 0.83 -2.31
C ALA A 73 -0.61 0.92 -0.94
N ASN A 74 0.29 1.92 -0.83
CA ASN A 74 1.15 2.10 0.33
C ASN A 74 0.60 3.11 1.34
N ALA A 75 -0.15 4.11 0.89
CA ALA A 75 -0.67 5.14 1.79
C ALA A 75 -1.42 4.53 2.98
N GLY A 76 -1.15 5.06 4.15
CA GLY A 76 -1.81 4.61 5.36
C GLY A 76 -1.56 5.57 6.52
N THR A 77 -2.44 5.49 7.50
CA THR A 77 -2.35 6.28 8.73
C THR A 77 -2.52 5.38 9.96
N SER A 78 -1.89 5.77 11.04
CA SER A 78 -2.09 5.20 12.36
C SER A 78 -2.09 6.32 13.38
N HIS A 79 -2.94 6.22 14.36
CA HIS A 79 -2.90 7.08 15.54
C HIS A 79 -2.86 6.18 16.77
N PRO A 80 -2.03 6.49 17.77
CA PRO A 80 -2.15 5.90 19.08
C PRO A 80 -3.47 6.43 19.69
N MET A 81 -4.54 5.65 19.51
CA MET A 81 -5.83 6.06 20.03
C MET A 81 -5.98 5.61 21.46
N GLN A 82 -6.20 6.57 22.34
CA GLN A 82 -6.82 6.31 23.62
C GLN A 82 -8.32 6.08 23.37
N THR A 83 -8.90 5.13 24.05
CA THR A 83 -10.17 4.49 23.71
C THR A 83 -11.43 5.31 24.05
N ASP A 84 -11.36 6.63 24.23
CA ASP A 84 -12.43 7.40 24.83
C ASP A 84 -13.10 8.39 23.87
N GLY A 85 -14.37 8.13 23.56
CA GLY A 85 -15.34 9.10 23.11
C GLY A 85 -15.56 9.26 21.59
N ALA A 86 -16.40 10.23 21.23
CA ALA A 86 -16.85 10.50 19.86
C ALA A 86 -15.72 10.92 18.89
N GLN A 87 -14.65 11.55 19.40
CA GLN A 87 -13.48 11.89 18.60
C GLN A 87 -12.80 10.63 18.05
N ASN A 88 -12.67 9.61 18.88
CA ASN A 88 -12.08 8.32 18.48
C ASN A 88 -12.88 7.63 17.36
N ALA A 89 -14.21 7.73 17.35
CA ALA A 89 -15.02 7.18 16.28
C ALA A 89 -14.75 7.88 14.94
N ARG A 90 -14.60 9.22 14.93
CA ARG A 90 -14.27 9.99 13.73
C ARG A 90 -12.89 9.65 13.20
N ASP A 91 -11.90 9.59 14.09
CA ASP A 91 -10.52 9.24 13.72
C ASP A 91 -10.44 7.80 13.18
N TRP A 92 -11.22 6.89 13.76
CA TRP A 92 -11.33 5.52 13.27
C TRP A 92 -11.98 5.46 11.88
N GLN A 93 -13.06 6.20 11.67
CA GLN A 93 -13.71 6.32 10.35
C GLN A 93 -12.73 6.88 9.29
N ALA A 94 -12.00 7.96 9.61
CA ALA A 94 -10.99 8.52 8.73
C ALA A 94 -9.86 7.51 8.44
N MET A 95 -9.46 6.72 9.45
CA MET A 95 -8.47 5.65 9.26
C MET A 95 -9.00 4.55 8.33
N LEU A 96 -10.26 4.14 8.47
CA LEU A 96 -10.88 3.17 7.55
C LEU A 96 -10.97 3.72 6.13
N MET A 97 -11.27 5.00 5.96
CA MET A 97 -11.27 5.62 4.62
C MET A 97 -9.90 5.51 3.96
N VAL A 98 -8.84 5.95 4.64
CA VAL A 98 -7.48 5.98 4.09
C VAL A 98 -6.86 4.59 3.96
N ASN A 99 -7.07 3.72 4.96
CA ASN A 99 -6.38 2.42 5.02
C ASN A 99 -7.11 1.30 4.29
N VAL A 100 -8.42 1.43 4.01
CA VAL A 100 -9.26 0.35 3.47
C VAL A 100 -10.01 0.78 2.23
N ILE A 101 -10.90 1.78 2.37
CA ILE A 101 -11.86 2.12 1.32
C ILE A 101 -11.15 2.69 0.10
N ALA A 102 -10.33 3.72 0.28
CA ALA A 102 -9.63 4.37 -0.82
C ALA A 102 -8.65 3.43 -1.56
N PRO A 103 -7.77 2.66 -0.89
CA PRO A 103 -6.90 1.72 -1.60
C PRO A 103 -7.69 0.63 -2.34
N PHE A 104 -8.81 0.14 -1.80
CA PHE A 104 -9.67 -0.82 -2.47
C PHE A 104 -10.31 -0.21 -3.73
N GLN A 105 -10.93 0.97 -3.62
CA GLN A 105 -11.53 1.69 -4.75
C GLN A 105 -10.50 1.99 -5.85
N LEU A 106 -9.28 2.42 -5.47
CA LEU A 106 -8.19 2.58 -6.44
C LEU A 106 -7.82 1.27 -7.10
N GLY A 107 -7.75 0.19 -6.34
CA GLY A 107 -7.47 -1.15 -6.87
C GLY A 107 -8.50 -1.58 -7.90
N GLU A 108 -9.79 -1.45 -7.60
CA GLU A 108 -10.88 -1.76 -8.55
C GLU A 108 -10.79 -0.90 -9.81
N ALA A 109 -10.63 0.42 -9.65
CA ALA A 109 -10.61 1.36 -10.76
C ALA A 109 -9.34 1.22 -11.64
N LEU A 110 -8.21 0.78 -11.06
CA LEU A 110 -6.95 0.57 -11.77
C LEU A 110 -6.83 -0.83 -12.38
N LEU A 111 -7.60 -1.81 -11.93
CA LEU A 111 -7.52 -3.18 -12.44
C LEU A 111 -7.61 -3.28 -13.97
N PRO A 112 -8.53 -2.58 -14.66
CA PRO A 112 -8.59 -2.59 -16.13
C PRO A 112 -7.37 -1.94 -16.82
N ARG A 113 -6.54 -1.21 -16.06
CA ARG A 113 -5.32 -0.55 -16.51
C ARG A 113 -4.05 -1.36 -16.25
N MET A 114 -4.17 -2.46 -15.51
CA MET A 114 -3.02 -3.31 -15.23
C MET A 114 -2.57 -4.08 -16.47
N ALA A 115 -1.27 -4.15 -16.67
CA ALA A 115 -0.70 -5.05 -17.67
C ALA A 115 -0.99 -6.52 -17.29
N ARG A 116 -1.18 -7.37 -18.28
CA ARG A 116 -1.25 -8.82 -18.03
C ARG A 116 0.06 -9.31 -17.41
N GLY A 117 0.00 -10.02 -16.30
CA GLY A 117 1.15 -10.37 -15.48
C GLY A 117 1.54 -9.29 -14.47
N GLY A 118 0.82 -8.15 -14.46
CA GLY A 118 1.03 -7.08 -13.49
C GLY A 118 0.80 -7.48 -12.05
N LYS A 119 1.25 -6.64 -11.13
CA LYS A 119 1.21 -6.88 -9.68
C LYS A 119 0.48 -5.75 -8.96
N MET A 120 -0.48 -6.11 -8.13
CA MET A 120 -1.17 -5.20 -7.22
C MET A 120 -0.81 -5.55 -5.78
N VAL A 121 -0.25 -4.60 -5.06
CA VAL A 121 0.24 -4.84 -3.69
C VAL A 121 -0.38 -3.82 -2.75
N CYS A 122 -1.02 -4.26 -1.67
CA CYS A 122 -1.33 -3.37 -0.57
C CYS A 122 -0.32 -3.54 0.58
N ILE A 123 0.14 -2.43 1.12
CA ILE A 123 1.00 -2.43 2.30
C ILE A 123 0.12 -2.57 3.54
N SER A 124 0.09 -3.78 4.07
CA SER A 124 -0.60 -4.18 5.28
C SER A 124 0.33 -4.12 6.49
N SER A 125 0.13 -4.97 7.47
CA SER A 125 0.92 -5.05 8.70
C SER A 125 0.75 -6.44 9.33
N GLY A 126 1.78 -6.95 10.02
CA GLY A 126 1.62 -8.13 10.87
C GLY A 126 0.52 -7.94 11.93
N MET A 127 0.25 -6.70 12.32
CA MET A 127 -0.86 -6.37 13.23
C MET A 127 -2.25 -6.63 12.65
N ALA A 128 -2.37 -6.93 11.36
CA ALA A 128 -3.63 -7.34 10.71
C ALA A 128 -3.99 -8.80 10.99
N SER A 129 -3.04 -9.62 11.44
CA SER A 129 -3.32 -11.01 11.77
C SER A 129 -4.24 -11.11 12.98
N ILE A 130 -5.33 -11.84 12.83
CA ILE A 130 -6.26 -12.17 13.91
C ILE A 130 -5.66 -13.29 14.75
N GLU A 131 -4.97 -14.23 14.13
CA GLU A 131 -4.32 -15.35 14.82
C GLU A 131 -3.13 -14.91 15.69
N GLU A 132 -2.29 -13.96 15.18
CA GLU A 132 -1.15 -13.39 15.93
C GLU A 132 -1.53 -12.17 16.79
N ASN A 133 -2.84 -12.00 17.11
CA ASN A 133 -3.30 -10.83 17.84
C ASN A 133 -2.85 -10.86 19.31
N ASN A 134 -2.16 -9.80 19.73
CA ASN A 134 -1.71 -9.57 21.11
C ASN A 134 -2.33 -8.32 21.77
N GLY A 135 -3.42 -7.81 21.20
CA GLY A 135 -4.16 -6.65 21.73
C GLY A 135 -3.60 -5.29 21.37
N GLY A 136 -4.24 -4.25 21.86
CA GLY A 136 -3.88 -2.85 21.59
C GLY A 136 -4.11 -2.40 20.13
N TRP A 137 -3.94 -1.11 19.88
CA TRP A 137 -4.02 -0.50 18.54
C TRP A 137 -5.27 -0.89 17.73
N ILE A 138 -6.43 -1.07 18.39
CA ILE A 138 -7.64 -1.66 17.83
C ILE A 138 -8.03 -1.02 16.49
N PRO A 139 -8.09 0.32 16.34
CA PRO A 139 -8.46 0.94 15.06
C PRO A 139 -7.48 0.62 13.93
N TYR A 140 -6.19 0.59 14.22
CA TYR A 140 -5.19 0.25 13.22
C TYR A 140 -5.25 -1.24 12.84
N ARG A 141 -5.30 -2.13 13.83
CA ARG A 141 -5.43 -3.59 13.58
C ARG A 141 -6.65 -3.90 12.76
N THR A 142 -7.81 -3.37 13.16
CA THR A 142 -9.07 -3.60 12.43
C THR A 142 -9.03 -3.03 11.03
N SER A 143 -8.43 -1.85 10.83
CA SER A 143 -8.28 -1.30 9.47
C SER A 143 -7.39 -2.16 8.59
N LYS A 144 -6.29 -2.70 9.12
CA LYS A 144 -5.38 -3.54 8.33
C LYS A 144 -5.94 -4.95 8.09
N ALA A 145 -6.70 -5.51 9.03
CA ALA A 145 -7.45 -6.76 8.81
C ALA A 145 -8.57 -6.57 7.75
N ALA A 146 -9.28 -5.44 7.80
CA ALA A 146 -10.29 -5.11 6.80
C ALA A 146 -9.66 -4.90 5.40
N LEU A 147 -8.49 -4.22 5.32
CA LEU A 147 -7.74 -4.10 4.08
C LEU A 147 -7.35 -5.47 3.52
N ASN A 148 -6.87 -6.37 4.37
CA ASN A 148 -6.52 -7.73 3.97
C ASN A 148 -7.71 -8.45 3.35
N MET A 149 -8.89 -8.37 3.96
CA MET A 149 -10.11 -8.98 3.43
C MET A 149 -10.51 -8.34 2.09
N ALA A 150 -10.55 -7.01 2.02
CA ALA A 150 -10.91 -6.31 0.79
C ALA A 150 -9.95 -6.66 -0.36
N TRP A 151 -8.64 -6.72 -0.06
CA TRP A 151 -7.63 -7.07 -1.06
C TRP A 151 -7.68 -8.54 -1.49
N SER A 152 -8.05 -9.43 -0.57
CA SER A 152 -8.30 -10.84 -0.90
C SER A 152 -9.49 -11.00 -1.86
N CYS A 153 -10.56 -10.21 -1.69
CA CYS A 153 -11.67 -10.18 -2.63
C CYS A 153 -11.24 -9.64 -4.01
N LEU A 154 -10.53 -8.51 -4.03
CA LEU A 154 -9.99 -7.94 -5.28
C LEU A 154 -9.07 -8.93 -6.02
N ALA A 155 -8.31 -9.73 -5.28
CA ALA A 155 -7.40 -10.72 -5.85
C ALA A 155 -8.13 -11.80 -6.66
N LEU A 156 -9.39 -12.12 -6.33
CA LEU A 156 -10.20 -13.08 -7.08
C LEU A 156 -10.57 -12.53 -8.48
N GLU A 157 -10.84 -11.24 -8.55
CA GLU A 157 -11.14 -10.54 -9.81
C GLU A 157 -9.86 -10.35 -10.62
N ALA A 158 -8.82 -9.80 -9.99
CA ALA A 158 -7.52 -9.57 -10.60
C ALA A 158 -6.93 -10.82 -11.26
N ARG A 159 -7.12 -11.97 -10.63
CA ARG A 159 -6.67 -13.27 -11.16
C ARG A 159 -7.30 -13.62 -12.51
N ARG A 160 -8.57 -13.23 -12.75
CA ARG A 160 -9.26 -13.46 -14.04
C ARG A 160 -8.61 -12.67 -15.16
N ASP A 161 -8.06 -11.51 -14.84
CA ASP A 161 -7.36 -10.62 -15.78
C ASP A 161 -5.86 -10.94 -15.91
N GLY A 162 -5.40 -11.99 -15.20
CA GLY A 162 -4.00 -12.39 -15.19
C GLY A 162 -3.12 -11.46 -14.36
N VAL A 163 -3.70 -10.75 -13.38
CA VAL A 163 -3.02 -9.83 -12.45
C VAL A 163 -2.89 -10.49 -11.07
N THR A 164 -1.72 -10.40 -10.47
CA THR A 164 -1.46 -10.94 -9.12
C THR A 164 -1.71 -9.87 -8.08
N ALA A 165 -2.58 -10.10 -7.11
CA ALA A 165 -2.84 -9.16 -6.02
C ALA A 165 -2.52 -9.79 -4.66
N VAL A 166 -1.67 -9.13 -3.85
CA VAL A 166 -1.23 -9.62 -2.53
C VAL A 166 -1.21 -8.53 -1.47
N ALA A 167 -1.39 -8.92 -0.21
CA ALA A 167 -1.17 -8.07 0.94
C ALA A 167 0.24 -8.33 1.50
N LEU A 168 1.05 -7.27 1.69
CA LEU A 168 2.42 -7.37 2.21
C LEU A 168 2.56 -6.67 3.57
N SER A 169 3.16 -7.36 4.52
CA SER A 169 3.65 -6.75 5.76
C SER A 169 5.11 -6.32 5.57
N PRO A 170 5.42 -5.02 5.73
CA PRO A 170 6.77 -4.49 5.53
C PRO A 170 7.73 -4.81 6.69
N GLY A 171 7.23 -5.38 7.81
CA GLY A 171 7.93 -5.46 9.08
C GLY A 171 7.80 -4.17 9.90
N TRP A 172 8.52 -4.08 11.02
CA TRP A 172 8.57 -2.87 11.84
C TRP A 172 9.69 -1.94 11.37
N VAL A 173 9.30 -0.93 10.58
CA VAL A 173 10.21 -0.11 9.76
C VAL A 173 10.47 1.25 10.41
N LYS A 174 11.73 1.69 10.47
CA LYS A 174 12.18 3.02 10.91
C LYS A 174 11.62 4.11 10.01
N THR A 175 10.45 4.60 10.38
CA THR A 175 9.72 5.68 9.73
C THR A 175 9.10 6.57 10.80
N ARG A 176 8.50 7.69 10.43
CA ARG A 176 7.75 8.50 11.38
C ARG A 176 6.63 7.71 12.09
N MET A 177 6.01 6.75 11.40
CA MET A 177 4.98 5.88 11.96
C MET A 177 5.56 4.79 12.87
N GLY A 178 6.63 4.14 12.46
CA GLY A 178 7.24 3.03 13.21
C GLY A 178 8.07 3.47 14.40
N GLY A 179 8.50 4.73 14.42
CA GLY A 179 9.31 5.29 15.53
C GLY A 179 10.77 4.82 15.52
N ALA A 180 11.53 5.34 16.48
CA ALA A 180 12.96 5.08 16.60
C ALA A 180 13.30 3.65 17.06
N GLY A 181 12.35 2.98 17.74
CA GLY A 181 12.52 1.60 18.20
C GLY A 181 12.35 0.53 17.13
N ALA A 182 11.98 0.92 15.89
CA ALA A 182 11.82 -0.03 14.80
C ALA A 182 13.13 -0.74 14.46
N GLU A 183 13.02 -1.97 13.95
CA GLU A 183 14.17 -2.88 13.78
C GLU A 183 14.89 -2.65 12.45
N ILE A 184 14.14 -2.38 11.37
CA ILE A 184 14.68 -2.35 10.00
C ILE A 184 14.54 -0.98 9.36
N THR A 185 15.43 -0.66 8.42
CA THR A 185 15.35 0.57 7.63
C THR A 185 14.27 0.48 6.55
N ALA A 186 13.84 1.62 6.01
CA ALA A 186 12.93 1.64 4.86
C ALA A 186 13.61 1.00 3.64
N GLU A 187 14.90 1.25 3.45
CA GLU A 187 15.71 0.69 2.36
C GLU A 187 15.72 -0.84 2.38
N GLU A 188 16.04 -1.44 3.52
CA GLU A 188 16.03 -2.91 3.70
C GLU A 188 14.66 -3.52 3.48
N SER A 189 13.62 -2.91 4.05
CA SER A 189 12.24 -3.38 3.94
C SER A 189 11.77 -3.35 2.49
N VAL A 190 11.95 -2.20 1.81
CA VAL A 190 11.54 -2.02 0.42
C VAL A 190 12.34 -2.90 -0.52
N GLY A 191 13.66 -2.99 -0.33
CA GLY A 191 14.49 -3.88 -1.14
C GLY A 191 14.05 -5.35 -1.05
N SER A 192 13.62 -5.81 0.15
CA SER A 192 13.04 -7.15 0.32
C SER A 192 11.70 -7.30 -0.38
N MET A 193 10.78 -6.32 -0.21
CA MET A 193 9.47 -6.36 -0.83
C MET A 193 9.57 -6.29 -2.36
N ARG A 194 10.45 -5.49 -2.93
CA ARG A 194 10.67 -5.42 -4.38
C ARG A 194 11.11 -6.75 -4.96
N ARG A 195 12.13 -7.39 -4.36
CA ARG A 195 12.56 -8.74 -4.78
C ARG A 195 11.43 -9.77 -4.67
N LEU A 196 10.52 -9.62 -3.69
CA LEU A 196 9.34 -10.46 -3.60
C LEU A 196 8.35 -10.15 -4.72
N ILE A 197 8.03 -8.87 -4.96
CA ILE A 197 7.08 -8.42 -6.00
C ILE A 197 7.52 -8.92 -7.37
N ASP A 198 8.81 -8.85 -7.70
CA ASP A 198 9.36 -9.31 -8.98
C ASP A 198 9.11 -10.80 -9.24
N ARG A 199 9.14 -11.64 -8.19
CA ARG A 199 8.97 -13.10 -8.28
C ARG A 199 7.56 -13.60 -8.04
N LEU A 200 6.60 -12.72 -7.65
CA LEU A 200 5.21 -13.12 -7.44
C LEU A 200 4.62 -13.74 -8.71
N ALA A 201 3.96 -14.87 -8.55
CA ALA A 201 3.23 -15.55 -9.59
C ALA A 201 1.71 -15.48 -9.32
N ILE A 202 0.90 -15.85 -10.30
CA ILE A 202 -0.57 -15.79 -10.18
C ILE A 202 -1.10 -16.68 -9.06
N GLU A 203 -0.36 -17.74 -8.70
CA GLU A 203 -0.66 -18.66 -7.60
C GLU A 203 -0.50 -18.00 -6.22
N ASP A 204 0.20 -16.88 -6.14
CA ASP A 204 0.37 -16.10 -4.91
C ASP A 204 -0.78 -15.13 -4.68
N SER A 205 -1.62 -14.90 -5.71
CA SER A 205 -2.74 -13.97 -5.63
C SER A 205 -3.68 -14.33 -4.49
N GLY A 206 -4.03 -13.35 -3.67
CA GLY A 206 -4.87 -13.50 -2.49
C GLY A 206 -4.11 -13.88 -1.21
N ARG A 207 -2.77 -13.93 -1.23
CA ARG A 207 -1.98 -14.25 -0.04
C ARG A 207 -1.67 -13.01 0.80
N PHE A 208 -1.51 -13.24 2.11
CA PHE A 208 -0.93 -12.31 3.06
C PHE A 208 0.50 -12.76 3.40
N LEU A 209 1.48 -11.93 3.07
CA LEU A 209 2.90 -12.30 3.10
C LEU A 209 3.73 -11.30 3.92
N ARG A 210 4.79 -11.79 4.55
CA ARG A 210 5.86 -10.94 5.07
C ARG A 210 6.74 -10.46 3.90
N ARG A 211 7.55 -9.42 4.12
CA ARG A 211 8.50 -8.84 3.15
C ARG A 211 9.49 -9.85 2.54
N ASP A 212 9.75 -10.97 3.20
CA ASP A 212 10.63 -12.05 2.75
C ASP A 212 9.91 -13.14 1.94
N GLY A 213 8.57 -13.04 1.84
CA GLY A 213 7.72 -13.99 1.13
C GLY A 213 7.16 -15.12 2.01
N SER A 214 7.51 -15.18 3.28
CA SER A 214 6.87 -16.10 4.21
C SER A 214 5.40 -15.71 4.43
N LYS A 215 4.53 -16.72 4.62
CA LYS A 215 3.11 -16.48 4.86
C LYS A 215 2.87 -15.91 6.24
N LEU A 216 1.97 -14.94 6.31
CA LEU A 216 1.35 -14.51 7.56
C LEU A 216 -0.01 -15.19 7.70
N PRO A 217 -0.37 -15.68 8.89
CA PRO A 217 -1.73 -16.12 9.15
C PRO A 217 -2.68 -14.92 9.14
N TRP A 218 -3.94 -15.18 8.79
CA TRP A 218 -4.98 -14.16 8.71
C TRP A 218 -5.40 -13.58 10.05
#